data_5fecabdc0475c798addd7674fa56def3
#
_entry.id   5fecabdc0475c798addd7674fa56def3
#
_cell.length_a   1.000
_cell.length_b   1.000
_cell.length_c   1.000
_cell.angle_alpha   90.00
_cell.angle_beta   90.00
_cell.angle_gamma   90.00
#
_symmetry.space_group_name_H-M   'P 1'
#
loop_
_entity.id
_entity.type
_entity.pdbx_description
1 polymer ?
#
loop_
_entity_poly.entity_id
_entity_poly.type
_entity_poly.pdbx_seq_one_letter_code
_entity_poly.pdbx_strand_id
1 'polypeptide(L)'
;MCLAYQSGKYSTQISPEMEKKILEGQRKSPVKNEVIGGHSPQINNSNDLFAVEELSVNADGTRNIKFVKDLQDGSISKIKKSTVFPDSWSDSKIIDTIKEVGDSPSISVRGRDGATWHRKIVDGVEVDVIKLGNDVISGYPIGKINAPKPSGF
;
A
#
# COMPACT_ATOMS: atom_id res chain seq x y z
N MET A 1 -19.49 -12.61 17.64
CA MET A 1 -19.39 -13.79 16.78
C MET A 1 -18.84 -13.47 15.41
N CYS A 2 -19.50 -12.60 14.66
CA CYS A 2 -19.04 -12.26 13.31
C CYS A 2 -17.65 -11.64 13.27
N LEU A 3 -17.30 -10.79 14.22
CA LEU A 3 -15.99 -10.14 14.28
C LEU A 3 -14.87 -11.16 14.49
N ALA A 4 -15.04 -12.08 15.43
CA ALA A 4 -14.05 -13.12 15.68
C ALA A 4 -13.89 -14.03 14.46
N TYR A 5 -14.98 -14.34 13.81
CA TYR A 5 -14.99 -15.16 12.61
C TYR A 5 -14.25 -14.44 11.45
N GLN A 6 -14.56 -13.15 11.25
CA GLN A 6 -13.95 -12.37 10.17
C GLN A 6 -12.46 -12.15 10.42
N SER A 7 -12.07 -11.90 11.66
CA SER A 7 -10.65 -11.72 11.99
C SER A 7 -9.83 -12.98 11.78
N GLY A 8 -10.47 -14.16 11.79
CA GLY A 8 -9.82 -15.43 11.51
C GLY A 8 -9.73 -15.78 10.02
N LYS A 9 -10.30 -14.96 9.13
CA LYS A 9 -10.33 -15.26 7.70
C LYS A 9 -8.95 -15.28 7.07
N TYR A 10 -8.06 -14.40 7.50
CA TYR A 10 -6.71 -14.29 6.97
C TYR A 10 -5.68 -14.51 8.07
N SER A 11 -4.57 -15.18 7.72
CA SER A 11 -3.41 -15.30 8.62
C SER A 11 -2.59 -14.03 8.65
N THR A 12 -2.58 -13.29 7.53
CA THR A 12 -1.86 -12.03 7.38
C THR A 12 -2.48 -10.96 8.28
N GLN A 13 -1.64 -10.27 9.03
CA GLN A 13 -2.02 -9.24 9.98
C GLN A 13 -1.57 -7.86 9.48
N ILE A 14 -2.42 -6.86 9.64
CA ILE A 14 -2.07 -5.47 9.35
C ILE A 14 -2.43 -4.64 10.58
N SER A 15 -1.43 -4.01 11.20
CA SER A 15 -1.68 -3.13 12.34
C SER A 15 -2.44 -1.87 11.89
N PRO A 16 -3.16 -1.19 12.79
CA PRO A 16 -3.83 0.08 12.44
C PRO A 16 -2.85 1.12 11.88
N GLU A 17 -1.63 1.17 12.40
CA GLU A 17 -0.60 2.09 11.92
C GLU A 17 -0.17 1.73 10.50
N MET A 18 -0.04 0.44 10.20
CA MET A 18 0.33 -0.03 8.87
C MET A 18 -0.81 0.22 7.87
N GLU A 19 -2.07 0.03 8.26
CA GLU A 19 -3.21 0.40 7.42
C GLU A 19 -3.13 1.87 7.02
N LYS A 20 -2.90 2.75 7.98
CA LYS A 20 -2.81 4.18 7.73
C LYS A 20 -1.65 4.50 6.80
N LYS A 21 -0.49 3.88 7.02
CA LYS A 21 0.68 4.06 6.15
C LYS A 21 0.36 3.64 4.71
N ILE A 22 -0.23 2.48 4.52
CA ILE A 22 -0.55 1.96 3.19
C ILE A 22 -1.56 2.85 2.50
N LEU A 23 -2.61 3.26 3.19
CA LEU A 23 -3.71 4.03 2.60
C LEU A 23 -3.33 5.49 2.39
N GLU A 24 -2.84 6.16 3.42
CA GLU A 24 -2.68 7.62 3.43
C GLU A 24 -1.24 8.10 3.31
N GLY A 25 -0.29 7.21 3.53
CA GLY A 25 1.11 7.60 3.65
C GLY A 25 1.44 8.10 5.04
N GLN A 26 2.68 7.91 5.43
CA GLN A 26 3.17 8.24 6.76
C GLN A 26 4.56 8.82 6.67
N ARG A 27 4.87 9.77 7.55
CA ARG A 27 6.22 10.33 7.66
C ARG A 27 7.22 9.20 7.91
N LYS A 28 8.30 9.18 7.14
CA LYS A 28 9.33 8.14 7.22
C LYS A 28 10.05 8.14 8.56
N SER A 29 10.29 9.32 9.11
CA SER A 29 10.91 9.50 10.42
C SER A 29 10.51 10.85 11.01
N PRO A 30 10.62 11.02 12.34
CA PRO A 30 10.20 12.29 12.99
C PRO A 30 10.95 13.54 12.50
N VAL A 31 12.14 13.36 11.94
CA VAL A 31 13.00 14.49 11.52
C VAL A 31 12.99 14.72 10.02
N LYS A 32 12.34 13.86 9.24
CA LYS A 32 12.31 13.96 7.78
C LYS A 32 10.88 14.18 7.30
N ASN A 33 10.73 15.00 6.27
CA ASN A 33 9.42 15.27 5.67
C ASN A 33 9.10 14.31 4.50
N GLU A 34 9.85 13.24 4.37
CA GLU A 34 9.57 12.19 3.38
C GLU A 34 8.40 11.34 3.84
N VAL A 35 7.53 10.98 2.88
CA VAL A 35 6.36 10.12 3.10
C VAL A 35 6.60 8.77 2.46
N ILE A 36 6.22 7.71 3.16
CA ILE A 36 6.21 6.34 2.65
C ILE A 36 4.78 5.82 2.62
N GLY A 37 4.47 4.90 1.70
CA GLY A 37 3.12 4.39 1.50
C GLY A 37 2.28 5.35 0.66
N GLY A 38 0.98 5.42 0.98
CA GLY A 38 0.05 6.32 0.27
C GLY A 38 -0.47 5.72 -1.04
N HIS A 39 -1.33 4.72 -0.95
CA HIS A 39 -1.82 3.99 -2.12
C HIS A 39 -3.35 4.01 -2.29
N SER A 40 -4.07 4.70 -1.40
CA SER A 40 -5.52 4.83 -1.52
C SER A 40 -5.89 5.87 -2.59
N PRO A 41 -6.95 5.62 -3.39
CA PRO A 41 -7.49 6.64 -4.29
C PRO A 41 -8.13 7.81 -3.54
N GLN A 42 -8.28 7.73 -2.21
CA GLN A 42 -8.69 8.87 -1.38
C GLN A 42 -7.62 9.96 -1.32
N ILE A 43 -6.41 9.67 -1.78
CA ILE A 43 -5.38 10.69 -1.99
C ILE A 43 -5.73 11.41 -3.29
N ASN A 44 -6.51 12.48 -3.15
CA ASN A 44 -6.97 13.31 -4.26
C ASN A 44 -7.22 14.74 -3.76
N ASN A 45 -7.43 15.65 -4.68
CA ASN A 45 -7.58 17.08 -4.35
C ASN A 45 -8.88 17.43 -3.63
N SER A 46 -9.80 16.49 -3.48
CA SER A 46 -10.99 16.69 -2.64
C SER A 46 -10.69 16.45 -1.16
N ASN A 47 -9.51 15.90 -0.86
CA ASN A 47 -9.05 15.65 0.51
C ASN A 47 -8.09 16.76 0.91
N ASP A 48 -8.47 17.55 1.91
CA ASP A 48 -7.72 18.73 2.34
C ASP A 48 -6.30 18.43 2.84
N LEU A 49 -6.01 17.17 3.18
CA LEU A 49 -4.67 16.78 3.65
C LEU A 49 -3.66 16.70 2.51
N PHE A 50 -4.11 16.70 1.25
CA PHE A 50 -3.25 16.42 0.10
C PHE A 50 -3.37 17.48 -0.99
N ALA A 51 -2.26 17.69 -1.69
CA ALA A 51 -2.25 18.32 -3.01
C ALA A 51 -1.68 17.33 -3.99
N VAL A 52 -2.43 17.02 -5.05
CA VAL A 52 -2.16 15.87 -5.92
C VAL A 52 -2.12 16.28 -7.38
N GLU A 53 -1.15 15.71 -8.11
CA GLU A 53 -1.09 15.79 -9.57
C GLU A 53 -1.12 14.38 -10.13
N GLU A 54 -2.08 14.10 -11.01
CA GLU A 54 -2.15 12.84 -11.73
C GLU A 54 -1.14 12.84 -12.87
N LEU A 55 -0.28 11.82 -12.91
CA LEU A 55 0.74 11.69 -13.95
C LEU A 55 0.25 10.83 -15.11
N SER A 56 -0.44 9.73 -14.81
CA SER A 56 -0.96 8.82 -15.81
C SER A 56 -1.96 7.84 -15.21
N VAL A 57 -2.80 7.25 -16.07
CA VAL A 57 -3.72 6.18 -15.69
C VAL A 57 -3.23 4.90 -16.36
N ASN A 58 -3.14 3.83 -15.60
CA ASN A 58 -2.68 2.53 -16.08
C ASN A 58 -3.86 1.70 -16.61
N ALA A 59 -3.56 0.70 -17.44
CA ALA A 59 -4.57 -0.16 -18.06
C ALA A 59 -5.43 -0.91 -17.02
N ASP A 60 -4.91 -1.18 -15.84
CA ASP A 60 -5.62 -1.89 -14.78
C ASP A 60 -6.49 -0.98 -13.91
N GLY A 61 -6.54 0.30 -14.21
CA GLY A 61 -7.31 1.29 -13.44
C GLY A 61 -6.53 1.95 -12.32
N THR A 62 -5.33 1.49 -11.99
CA THR A 62 -4.46 2.19 -11.05
C THR A 62 -3.98 3.49 -11.68
N ARG A 63 -3.58 4.44 -10.83
CA ARG A 63 -3.10 5.73 -11.30
C ARG A 63 -1.74 6.04 -10.70
N ASN A 64 -0.87 6.62 -11.53
CA ASN A 64 0.41 7.13 -11.07
C ASN A 64 0.22 8.60 -10.73
N ILE A 65 0.54 8.97 -9.50
CA ILE A 65 0.37 10.32 -8.98
C ILE A 65 1.65 10.81 -8.34
N LYS A 66 1.74 12.11 -8.17
CA LYS A 66 2.66 12.71 -7.21
C LYS A 66 1.86 13.60 -6.28
N PHE A 67 2.24 13.63 -5.01
CA PHE A 67 1.50 14.39 -4.03
C PHE A 67 2.40 14.93 -2.93
N VAL A 68 1.90 15.96 -2.24
CA VAL A 68 2.41 16.41 -0.96
C VAL A 68 1.30 16.24 0.08
N LYS A 69 1.67 16.05 1.32
CA LYS A 69 0.76 15.81 2.43
C LYS A 69 1.01 16.81 3.55
N ASP A 70 -0.07 17.32 4.14
CA ASP A 70 0.02 18.10 5.36
C ASP A 70 0.39 17.17 6.52
N LEU A 71 1.45 17.51 7.23
CA LEU A 71 1.94 16.73 8.36
C LEU A 71 1.39 17.31 9.67
N GLN A 72 1.35 16.49 10.71
CA GLN A 72 0.72 16.87 11.99
C GLN A 72 1.34 18.10 12.65
N ASP A 73 2.63 18.36 12.40
CA ASP A 73 3.34 19.51 12.97
C ASP A 73 3.18 20.79 12.15
N GLY A 74 2.30 20.77 11.14
CA GLY A 74 2.04 21.93 10.29
C GLY A 74 2.99 22.07 9.11
N SER A 75 3.98 21.18 8.99
CA SER A 75 4.86 21.19 7.81
C SER A 75 4.20 20.44 6.65
N ILE A 76 4.74 20.64 5.46
CA ILE A 76 4.30 19.94 4.23
C ILE A 76 5.37 18.92 3.85
N SER A 77 4.93 17.73 3.47
CA SER A 77 5.85 16.68 3.05
C SER A 77 6.58 17.05 1.77
N LYS A 78 7.72 16.37 1.53
CA LYS A 78 8.33 16.35 0.21
C LYS A 78 7.39 15.66 -0.77
N ILE A 79 7.60 15.93 -2.06
CA ILE A 79 6.83 15.29 -3.12
C ILE A 79 7.05 13.77 -3.07
N LYS A 80 5.95 13.03 -3.06
CA LYS A 80 5.94 11.57 -3.13
C LYS A 80 5.32 11.13 -4.44
N LYS A 81 6.00 10.28 -5.18
CA LYS A 81 5.42 9.57 -6.32
C LYS A 81 4.84 8.25 -5.84
N SER A 82 3.62 7.94 -6.23
CA SER A 82 2.94 6.71 -5.82
C SER A 82 2.04 6.20 -6.91
N THR A 83 1.84 4.88 -6.93
CA THR A 83 0.76 4.26 -7.68
C THR A 83 -0.37 3.98 -6.69
N VAL A 84 -1.56 4.50 -6.97
CA VAL A 84 -2.74 4.29 -6.13
C VAL A 84 -3.67 3.26 -6.74
N PHE A 85 -4.39 2.55 -5.87
CA PHE A 85 -5.40 1.57 -6.29
C PHE A 85 -6.50 2.25 -7.10
N PRO A 86 -7.28 1.48 -7.89
CA PRO A 86 -8.34 2.07 -8.72
C PRO A 86 -9.35 2.86 -7.89
N ASP A 87 -9.93 3.91 -8.49
CA ASP A 87 -10.92 4.76 -7.82
C ASP A 87 -12.12 3.99 -7.26
N SER A 88 -12.48 2.88 -7.91
CA SER A 88 -13.61 2.05 -7.48
C SER A 88 -13.32 1.20 -6.24
N TRP A 89 -12.08 1.13 -5.81
CA TRP A 89 -11.69 0.32 -4.65
C TRP A 89 -11.84 1.14 -3.37
N SER A 90 -12.67 0.64 -2.45
CA SER A 90 -12.74 1.21 -1.10
C SER A 90 -11.47 0.88 -0.32
N ASP A 91 -11.21 1.64 0.74
CA ASP A 91 -10.10 1.34 1.64
C ASP A 91 -10.24 -0.06 2.25
N SER A 92 -11.46 -0.46 2.57
CA SER A 92 -11.76 -1.81 3.06
C SER A 92 -11.34 -2.88 2.06
N LYS A 93 -11.66 -2.69 0.79
CA LYS A 93 -11.26 -3.62 -0.27
C LYS A 93 -9.75 -3.67 -0.43
N ILE A 94 -9.07 -2.53 -0.33
CA ILE A 94 -7.61 -2.46 -0.41
C ILE A 94 -6.98 -3.30 0.70
N ILE A 95 -7.42 -3.11 1.94
CA ILE A 95 -6.86 -3.84 3.08
C ILE A 95 -7.16 -5.33 3.00
N ASP A 96 -8.37 -5.72 2.63
CA ASP A 96 -8.71 -7.14 2.43
C ASP A 96 -7.88 -7.76 1.32
N THR A 97 -7.65 -7.04 0.23
CA THR A 97 -6.81 -7.51 -0.88
C THR A 97 -5.37 -7.73 -0.43
N ILE A 98 -4.82 -6.81 0.36
CA ILE A 98 -3.46 -6.96 0.88
C ILE A 98 -3.36 -8.21 1.76
N LYS A 99 -4.34 -8.47 2.59
CA LYS A 99 -4.38 -9.69 3.40
C LYS A 99 -4.48 -10.95 2.54
N GLU A 100 -5.31 -10.92 1.51
CA GLU A 100 -5.45 -12.05 0.58
C GLU A 100 -4.12 -12.34 -0.13
N VAL A 101 -3.46 -11.31 -0.63
CA VAL A 101 -2.15 -11.46 -1.30
C VAL A 101 -1.10 -11.96 -0.31
N GLY A 102 -1.11 -11.45 0.90
CA GLY A 102 -0.19 -11.91 1.96
C GLY A 102 -0.39 -13.36 2.34
N ASP A 103 -1.60 -13.90 2.20
CA ASP A 103 -1.90 -15.30 2.47
C ASP A 103 -1.52 -16.23 1.31
N SER A 104 -1.19 -15.68 0.13
CA SER A 104 -0.71 -16.50 -0.98
C SER A 104 0.72 -17.00 -0.68
N PRO A 105 1.17 -18.08 -1.36
CA PRO A 105 2.52 -18.58 -1.13
C PRO A 105 3.58 -17.53 -1.39
N SER A 106 4.63 -17.50 -0.54
CA SER A 106 5.74 -16.58 -0.75
C SER A 106 6.52 -16.95 -2.02
N ILE A 107 6.94 -15.94 -2.75
CA ILE A 107 7.73 -16.12 -3.98
C ILE A 107 9.22 -16.15 -3.63
N SER A 108 9.63 -15.35 -2.65
CA SER A 108 11.04 -15.23 -2.27
C SER A 108 11.16 -14.73 -0.84
N VAL A 109 12.35 -14.88 -0.28
CA VAL A 109 12.69 -14.47 1.09
C VAL A 109 13.88 -13.52 1.02
N ARG A 110 13.76 -12.39 1.73
CA ARG A 110 14.85 -11.41 1.78
C ARG A 110 15.89 -11.83 2.82
N GLY A 111 17.14 -11.95 2.38
CA GLY A 111 18.20 -12.52 3.21
C GLY A 111 18.52 -11.71 4.46
N ARG A 112 18.40 -10.38 4.40
CA ARG A 112 18.83 -9.53 5.52
C ARG A 112 17.93 -9.60 6.75
N ASP A 113 16.64 -9.91 6.57
CA ASP A 113 15.67 -9.89 7.67
C ASP A 113 14.66 -11.04 7.65
N GLY A 114 14.69 -11.90 6.63
CA GLY A 114 13.76 -13.00 6.50
C GLY A 114 12.35 -12.59 6.05
N ALA A 115 12.15 -11.35 5.61
CA ALA A 115 10.86 -10.93 5.08
C ALA A 115 10.50 -11.74 3.84
N THR A 116 9.19 -11.99 3.64
CA THR A 116 8.68 -12.76 2.51
C THR A 116 7.94 -11.84 1.54
N TRP A 117 8.10 -12.14 0.26
CA TRP A 117 7.44 -11.41 -0.82
C TRP A 117 6.32 -12.27 -1.40
N HIS A 118 5.14 -11.64 -1.54
CA HIS A 118 3.94 -12.27 -2.08
C HIS A 118 3.39 -11.38 -3.20
N ARG A 119 2.89 -12.00 -4.25
CA ARG A 119 2.33 -11.29 -5.39
C ARG A 119 1.13 -12.06 -5.92
N LYS A 120 0.05 -11.34 -6.21
CA LYS A 120 -1.15 -11.91 -6.77
C LYS A 120 -1.89 -10.86 -7.58
N ILE A 121 -2.58 -11.29 -8.63
CA ILE A 121 -3.47 -10.41 -9.39
C ILE A 121 -4.87 -10.56 -8.80
N VAL A 122 -5.46 -9.44 -8.36
CA VAL A 122 -6.80 -9.39 -7.80
C VAL A 122 -7.60 -8.36 -8.60
N ASP A 123 -8.71 -8.81 -9.19
CA ASP A 123 -9.55 -7.97 -10.04
C ASP A 123 -8.75 -7.17 -11.08
N GLY A 124 -7.79 -7.84 -11.71
CA GLY A 124 -6.96 -7.26 -12.76
C GLY A 124 -5.78 -6.43 -12.28
N VAL A 125 -5.63 -6.24 -10.98
CA VAL A 125 -4.56 -5.42 -10.39
C VAL A 125 -3.51 -6.34 -9.76
N GLU A 126 -2.25 -6.23 -10.21
CA GLU A 126 -1.15 -6.96 -9.60
C GLU A 126 -0.69 -6.25 -8.34
N VAL A 127 -0.69 -6.97 -7.22
CA VAL A 127 -0.41 -6.41 -5.90
C VAL A 127 0.76 -7.15 -5.28
N ASP A 128 1.72 -6.40 -4.75
CA ASP A 128 2.83 -6.94 -3.97
C ASP A 128 2.58 -6.70 -2.49
N VAL A 129 2.90 -7.71 -1.69
CA VAL A 129 2.87 -7.63 -0.23
C VAL A 129 4.16 -8.20 0.31
N ILE A 130 4.76 -7.50 1.25
CA ILE A 130 5.95 -7.94 1.97
C ILE A 130 5.58 -8.10 3.42
N LYS A 131 5.90 -9.27 3.98
CA LYS A 131 5.59 -9.60 5.37
C LYS A 131 6.84 -9.96 6.14
N LEU A 132 6.79 -9.70 7.44
CA LEU A 132 7.75 -10.24 8.41
C LEU A 132 6.94 -11.12 9.37
N GLY A 133 7.12 -12.44 9.29
CA GLY A 133 6.19 -13.36 9.92
C GLY A 133 4.80 -13.22 9.28
N ASN A 134 3.78 -12.98 10.09
CA ASN A 134 2.43 -12.73 9.60
C ASN A 134 2.11 -11.24 9.42
N ASP A 135 3.05 -10.36 9.78
CA ASP A 135 2.79 -8.92 9.79
C ASP A 135 3.19 -8.28 8.47
N VAL A 136 2.28 -7.53 7.89
CA VAL A 136 2.55 -6.74 6.69
C VAL A 136 3.49 -5.58 7.05
N ILE A 137 4.56 -5.45 6.27
CA ILE A 137 5.47 -4.31 6.37
C ILE A 137 5.44 -3.44 5.12
N SER A 138 4.85 -3.93 4.03
CA SER A 138 4.63 -3.15 2.82
C SER A 138 3.55 -3.81 1.98
N GLY A 139 2.73 -3.01 1.30
CA GLY A 139 1.71 -3.50 0.37
C GLY A 139 1.33 -2.40 -0.60
N TYR A 140 1.30 -2.71 -1.89
CA TYR A 140 1.08 -1.69 -2.92
C TYR A 140 0.69 -2.33 -4.26
N PRO A 141 -0.03 -1.57 -5.10
CA PRO A 141 -0.30 -2.00 -6.48
C PRO A 141 0.91 -1.70 -7.36
N ILE A 142 1.15 -2.56 -8.34
CA ILE A 142 2.32 -2.42 -9.22
C ILE A 142 2.04 -1.45 -10.37
N GLY A 143 0.80 -1.41 -10.86
CA GLY A 143 0.43 -0.59 -12.02
C GLY A 143 0.59 -1.28 -13.37
N LYS A 144 1.08 -2.50 -13.38
CA LYS A 144 1.23 -3.32 -14.61
C LYS A 144 1.32 -4.78 -14.21
N ILE A 145 1.19 -5.67 -15.19
CA ILE A 145 1.34 -7.11 -15.00
C ILE A 145 2.79 -7.51 -15.32
N ASN A 146 3.28 -8.52 -14.61
CA ASN A 146 4.64 -9.06 -14.78
C ASN A 146 5.74 -8.04 -14.48
N ALA A 147 5.53 -7.23 -13.46
CA ALA A 147 6.53 -6.28 -13.01
C ALA A 147 7.79 -7.00 -12.49
N PRO A 148 8.95 -6.36 -12.53
CA PRO A 148 10.16 -6.89 -11.90
C PRO A 148 9.94 -7.15 -10.41
N LYS A 149 10.75 -8.04 -9.85
CA LYS A 149 10.71 -8.30 -8.41
C LYS A 149 11.14 -7.06 -7.62
N PRO A 150 10.62 -6.89 -6.39
CA PRO A 150 11.07 -5.80 -5.52
C PRO A 150 12.56 -5.92 -5.19
N SER A 151 13.17 -4.78 -4.87
CA SER A 151 14.58 -4.74 -4.46
C SER A 151 14.81 -5.60 -3.21
N GLY A 152 15.87 -6.39 -3.22
CA GLY A 152 16.22 -7.27 -2.10
C GLY A 152 15.69 -8.69 -2.20
N PHE A 153 14.88 -8.96 -3.21
CA PHE A 153 14.29 -10.30 -3.43
C PHE A 153 14.75 -10.99 -4.75
#